data_5fe269c8ccb85bc3236b66064cd4bc3b
#
_entry.id   5fe269c8ccb85bc3236b66064cd4bc3b
#
_cell.length_a   1.000
_cell.length_b   1.000
_cell.length_c   1.000
_cell.angle_alpha   90.00
_cell.angle_beta   90.00
_cell.angle_gamma   90.00
#
_symmetry.space_group_name_H-M   'P 1'
#
loop_
_entity.id
_entity.type
_entity.pdbx_description
1 polymer ?
#
loop_
_entity_poly.entity_id
_entity_poly.type
_entity_poly.pdbx_seq_one_letter_code
_entity_poly.pdbx_strand_id
1 'polypeptide(L)'
;TPENASVPDYYKKDFLNETGDAEGVDVSLKFDRKRVHFWVTYSLGFIHRNDGRTDFVPPYDRRHNLNLVSSFYWGKKNTWELDIRYNYGSGFPFPQTAGFYEMLNFSNMSSSYATQNGTLGILYGSYDEGRLPYYSRLDFNIIKVFNLGGTMKLEANFSVTNALNQQNIFYF
;
A
#
# COMPACT_ATOMS: atom_id res chain seq x y z
N THR A 1 28.11 -15.76 -3.91
CA THR A 1 28.93 -16.28 -5.03
C THR A 1 30.00 -17.22 -4.47
N PRO A 2 30.40 -18.31 -5.18
CA PRO A 2 31.39 -19.27 -4.70
C PRO A 2 32.74 -18.65 -4.31
N GLU A 3 33.05 -17.49 -4.85
CA GLU A 3 34.29 -16.72 -4.61
C GLU A 3 34.43 -16.20 -3.17
N ASN A 4 33.33 -16.06 -2.43
CA ASN A 4 33.35 -15.53 -1.07
C ASN A 4 33.32 -16.60 0.03
N ALA A 5 33.29 -17.88 -0.32
CA ALA A 5 33.18 -18.98 0.65
C ALA A 5 34.38 -19.07 1.63
N SER A 6 35.58 -18.57 1.25
CA SER A 6 36.78 -18.56 2.07
C SER A 6 37.03 -17.23 2.82
N VAL A 7 36.19 -16.21 2.61
CA VAL A 7 36.39 -14.91 3.23
C VAL A 7 35.58 -14.87 4.56
N PRO A 8 36.23 -14.49 5.69
CA PRO A 8 35.50 -14.31 6.95
C PRO A 8 34.34 -13.34 6.80
N ASP A 9 33.20 -13.60 7.49
CA ASP A 9 31.94 -12.85 7.35
C ASP A 9 32.09 -11.33 7.53
N TYR A 10 33.00 -10.88 8.38
CA TYR A 10 33.27 -9.46 8.61
C TYR A 10 33.98 -8.74 7.43
N TYR A 11 34.50 -9.49 6.46
CA TYR A 11 35.06 -8.95 5.22
C TYR A 11 34.15 -9.13 4.00
N LYS A 12 33.04 -9.85 4.16
CA LYS A 12 32.06 -9.99 3.09
C LYS A 12 31.32 -8.67 2.91
N LYS A 13 31.59 -8.02 1.81
CA LYS A 13 30.83 -6.84 1.39
C LYS A 13 29.63 -7.33 0.58
N ASP A 14 28.56 -7.69 1.29
CA ASP A 14 27.30 -8.08 0.67
C ASP A 14 26.49 -6.83 0.29
N PHE A 15 27.10 -5.94 -0.48
CA PHE A 15 26.38 -4.82 -1.07
C PHE A 15 25.88 -5.25 -2.45
N LEU A 16 24.55 -5.37 -2.57
CA LEU A 16 23.89 -5.43 -3.86
C LEU A 16 23.69 -3.98 -4.34
N ASN A 17 24.41 -3.60 -5.39
CA ASN A 17 24.17 -2.33 -6.04
C ASN A 17 22.97 -2.49 -6.96
N GLU A 18 21.91 -1.76 -6.65
CA GLU A 18 20.72 -1.67 -7.49
C GLU A 18 20.67 -0.28 -8.13
N THR A 19 20.23 -0.25 -9.36
CA THR A 19 19.86 0.98 -10.06
C THR A 19 18.33 1.02 -10.19
N GLY A 20 17.76 2.20 -10.30
CA GLY A 20 16.31 2.31 -10.50
C GLY A 20 15.93 3.68 -10.99
N ASP A 21 14.83 3.73 -11.67
CA ASP A 21 14.18 4.93 -12.15
C ASP A 21 12.74 4.98 -11.63
N ALA A 22 12.27 6.20 -11.42
CA ALA A 22 10.90 6.46 -11.04
C ALA A 22 10.39 7.65 -11.85
N GLU A 23 9.26 7.48 -12.48
CA GLU A 23 8.61 8.53 -13.26
C GLU A 23 7.12 8.60 -12.93
N GLY A 24 6.52 9.76 -13.15
CA GLY A 24 5.10 9.92 -12.85
C GLY A 24 4.56 11.29 -13.11
N VAL A 25 3.26 11.41 -12.88
CA VAL A 25 2.52 12.67 -13.00
C VAL A 25 1.63 12.83 -11.78
N ASP A 26 1.72 13.99 -11.15
CA ASP A 26 0.85 14.41 -10.06
C ASP A 26 -0.07 15.52 -10.51
N VAL A 27 -1.37 15.36 -10.23
CA VAL A 27 -2.39 16.38 -10.49
C VAL A 27 -3.05 16.73 -9.17
N SER A 28 -3.12 18.02 -8.87
CA SER A 28 -3.79 18.53 -7.69
C SER A 28 -4.82 19.58 -8.08
N LEU A 29 -6.06 19.40 -7.63
CA LEU A 29 -7.14 20.34 -7.82
C LEU A 29 -7.70 20.75 -6.47
N LYS A 30 -7.62 22.04 -6.18
CA LYS A 30 -8.18 22.62 -4.97
C LYS A 30 -9.25 23.64 -5.33
N PHE A 31 -10.41 23.52 -4.70
CA PHE A 31 -11.50 24.46 -4.83
C PHE A 31 -11.95 24.90 -3.44
N ASP A 32 -12.05 26.20 -3.27
CA ASP A 32 -12.43 26.81 -2.00
C ASP A 32 -13.42 27.94 -2.26
N ARG A 33 -14.67 27.74 -1.85
CA ARG A 33 -15.73 28.74 -1.98
C ARG A 33 -16.74 28.63 -0.86
N LYS A 34 -16.90 29.69 -0.08
CA LYS A 34 -17.85 29.92 1.03
C LYS A 34 -18.47 28.70 1.75
N ARG A 35 -19.02 27.73 1.01
CA ARG A 35 -19.75 26.57 1.54
C ARG A 35 -19.25 25.24 1.02
N VAL A 36 -18.33 25.28 0.07
CA VAL A 36 -17.80 24.07 -0.57
C VAL A 36 -16.31 24.19 -0.61
N HIS A 37 -15.64 23.25 0.01
CA HIS A 37 -14.20 23.08 -0.04
C HIS A 37 -13.93 21.68 -0.52
N PHE A 38 -13.11 21.50 -1.53
CA PHE A 38 -12.60 20.19 -1.87
C PHE A 38 -11.16 20.26 -2.36
N TRP A 39 -10.45 19.23 -2.09
CA TRP A 39 -9.10 19.04 -2.55
C TRP A 39 -8.95 17.60 -3.06
N VAL A 40 -8.60 17.47 -4.32
CA VAL A 40 -8.36 16.20 -5.00
C VAL A 40 -6.89 16.16 -5.39
N THR A 41 -6.23 15.07 -5.09
CA THR A 41 -4.89 14.76 -5.59
C THR A 41 -4.91 13.41 -6.28
N TYR A 42 -4.33 13.34 -7.45
CA TYR A 42 -4.14 12.11 -8.20
C TYR A 42 -2.69 11.99 -8.61
N SER A 43 -2.11 10.83 -8.32
CA SER A 43 -0.74 10.47 -8.70
C SER A 43 -0.77 9.23 -9.58
N LEU A 44 -0.09 9.30 -10.70
CA LEU A 44 0.27 8.17 -11.55
C LEU A 44 1.78 8.03 -11.52
N GLY A 45 2.29 6.89 -11.03
CA GLY A 45 3.72 6.65 -10.92
C GLY A 45 4.10 5.26 -11.40
N PHE A 46 5.32 5.14 -11.90
CA PHE A 46 5.96 3.91 -12.33
C PHE A 46 7.34 3.86 -11.73
N ILE A 47 7.68 2.74 -11.13
CA ILE A 47 8.99 2.51 -10.52
C ILE A 47 9.55 1.22 -11.08
N HIS A 48 10.78 1.28 -11.60
CA HIS A 48 11.55 0.12 -12.05
C HIS A 48 12.86 0.06 -11.32
N ARG A 49 13.31 -1.14 -11.00
CA ARG A 49 14.62 -1.40 -10.39
C ARG A 49 15.33 -2.51 -11.13
N ASN A 50 16.67 -2.44 -11.11
CA ASN A 50 17.54 -3.44 -11.69
C ASN A 50 18.65 -3.77 -10.70
N ASP A 51 18.79 -5.05 -10.35
CA ASP A 51 19.83 -5.56 -9.44
C ASP A 51 21.13 -5.97 -10.15
N GLY A 52 21.24 -5.60 -11.43
CA GLY A 52 22.34 -6.00 -12.32
C GLY A 52 22.13 -7.35 -13.02
N ARG A 53 21.00 -8.04 -12.74
CA ARG A 53 20.62 -9.32 -13.36
C ARG A 53 19.20 -9.31 -13.89
N THR A 54 18.28 -8.71 -13.14
CA THR A 54 16.85 -8.76 -13.41
C THR A 54 16.25 -7.39 -13.23
N ASP A 55 15.40 -7.00 -14.18
CA ASP A 55 14.52 -5.85 -14.02
C ASP A 55 13.28 -6.28 -13.25
N PHE A 56 12.88 -5.49 -12.25
CA PHE A 56 11.71 -5.79 -11.44
C PHE A 56 10.99 -4.52 -10.97
N VAL A 57 9.73 -4.68 -10.62
CA VAL A 57 8.89 -3.64 -10.02
C VAL A 57 8.94 -3.82 -8.50
N PRO A 58 9.30 -2.82 -7.71
CA PRO A 58 9.41 -2.99 -6.26
C PRO A 58 8.02 -3.17 -5.60
N PRO A 59 7.94 -3.87 -4.45
CA PRO A 59 6.67 -4.20 -3.80
C PRO A 59 5.90 -2.97 -3.29
N TYR A 60 6.49 -1.79 -3.29
CA TYR A 60 5.86 -0.52 -2.94
C TYR A 60 5.39 0.30 -4.15
N ASP A 61 5.48 -0.24 -5.39
CA ASP A 61 4.97 0.41 -6.59
C ASP A 61 3.45 0.47 -6.58
N ARG A 62 2.92 1.65 -6.30
CA ARG A 62 1.49 1.95 -6.41
C ARG A 62 1.25 2.87 -7.60
N ARG A 63 0.80 2.31 -8.72
CA ARG A 63 0.64 3.05 -9.98
C ARG A 63 -0.37 4.19 -9.90
N HIS A 64 -1.51 3.96 -9.27
CA HIS A 64 -2.56 4.94 -9.16
C HIS A 64 -2.84 5.23 -7.69
N ASN A 65 -2.85 6.50 -7.34
CA ASN A 65 -3.22 6.97 -6.01
C ASN A 65 -4.12 8.20 -6.12
N LEU A 66 -5.34 8.10 -5.59
CA LEU A 66 -6.31 9.19 -5.57
C LEU A 66 -6.71 9.49 -4.14
N ASN A 67 -6.62 10.75 -3.77
CA ASN A 67 -7.11 11.23 -2.49
C ASN A 67 -8.07 12.40 -2.73
N LEU A 68 -9.24 12.33 -2.08
CA LEU A 68 -10.24 13.38 -2.08
C LEU A 68 -10.58 13.73 -0.65
N VAL A 69 -10.56 15.02 -0.35
CA VAL A 69 -11.08 15.57 0.90
C VAL A 69 -12.04 16.68 0.53
N SER A 70 -13.24 16.67 1.11
CA SER A 70 -14.25 17.68 0.84
C SER A 70 -15.03 18.01 2.09
N SER A 71 -15.33 19.31 2.28
CA SER A 71 -16.21 19.81 3.31
C SER A 71 -17.32 20.64 2.66
N PHE A 72 -18.54 20.35 3.06
CA PHE A 72 -19.72 21.03 2.58
C PHE A 72 -20.55 21.61 3.73
N TYR A 73 -20.76 22.91 3.71
CA TYR A 73 -21.48 23.65 4.76
C TYR A 73 -22.86 24.08 4.29
N TRP A 74 -23.89 23.84 5.14
CA TRP A 74 -25.25 24.28 4.85
C TRP A 74 -26.02 24.71 6.10
N GLY A 75 -27.27 25.14 5.89
CA GLY A 75 -28.12 25.64 6.94
C GLY A 75 -27.92 27.13 7.26
N LYS A 76 -28.74 27.67 8.16
CA LYS A 76 -28.58 29.04 8.63
C LYS A 76 -27.29 29.20 9.41
N LYS A 77 -26.41 30.13 9.01
CA LYS A 77 -25.10 30.38 9.61
C LYS A 77 -24.16 29.16 9.55
N ASN A 78 -24.28 28.31 8.52
CA ASN A 78 -23.43 27.12 8.34
C ASN A 78 -23.41 26.22 9.58
N THR A 79 -24.57 25.91 10.14
CA THR A 79 -24.67 25.06 11.33
C THR A 79 -24.59 23.56 11.05
N TRP A 80 -24.53 23.17 9.81
CA TRP A 80 -24.28 21.82 9.36
C TRP A 80 -23.00 21.77 8.53
N GLU A 81 -22.24 20.71 8.72
CA GLU A 81 -21.04 20.41 7.97
C GLU A 81 -21.05 18.92 7.61
N LEU A 82 -20.71 18.59 6.36
CA LEU A 82 -20.46 17.25 5.88
C LEU A 82 -19.03 17.19 5.37
N ASP A 83 -18.23 16.36 6.01
CA ASP A 83 -16.89 16.05 5.54
C ASP A 83 -16.89 14.69 4.86
N ILE A 84 -16.21 14.63 3.73
CA ILE A 84 -16.02 13.40 2.96
C ILE A 84 -14.52 13.23 2.72
N ARG A 85 -14.01 12.04 3.03
CA ARG A 85 -12.67 11.62 2.65
C ARG A 85 -12.77 10.34 1.83
N TYR A 86 -12.20 10.36 0.66
CA TYR A 86 -12.09 9.18 -0.18
C TYR A 86 -10.63 8.94 -0.55
N ASN A 87 -10.18 7.71 -0.35
CA ASN A 87 -8.85 7.26 -0.74
C ASN A 87 -8.99 6.04 -1.64
N TYR A 88 -8.30 6.09 -2.77
CA TYR A 88 -8.17 4.97 -3.70
C TYR A 88 -6.71 4.77 -4.04
N GLY A 89 -6.30 3.50 -4.12
CA GLY A 89 -4.97 3.13 -4.57
C GLY A 89 -4.98 1.82 -5.33
N SER A 90 -4.22 1.74 -6.42
CA SER A 90 -4.00 0.47 -7.10
C SER A 90 -3.29 -0.52 -6.17
N GLY A 91 -3.51 -1.82 -6.40
CA GLY A 91 -2.87 -2.87 -5.63
C GLY A 91 -1.34 -2.83 -5.73
N PHE A 92 -0.68 -3.19 -4.64
CA PHE A 92 0.77 -3.38 -4.63
C PHE A 92 1.15 -4.65 -5.37
N PRO A 93 2.30 -4.68 -6.04
CA PRO A 93 2.84 -5.90 -6.62
C PRO A 93 3.27 -6.88 -5.52
N PHE A 94 3.21 -8.16 -5.83
CA PHE A 94 3.69 -9.23 -4.97
C PHE A 94 4.25 -10.39 -5.80
N PRO A 95 5.25 -11.15 -5.28
CA PRO A 95 5.80 -12.32 -5.95
C PRO A 95 4.79 -13.46 -5.92
N GLN A 96 4.45 -14.00 -7.07
CA GLN A 96 3.56 -15.16 -7.17
C GLN A 96 4.31 -16.45 -6.85
N THR A 97 3.64 -17.37 -6.17
CA THR A 97 4.17 -18.74 -6.00
C THR A 97 3.97 -19.52 -7.28
N ALA A 98 5.05 -19.91 -7.95
CA ALA A 98 5.02 -20.74 -9.16
C ALA A 98 4.83 -22.22 -8.83
N GLY A 99 5.27 -22.65 -7.64
CA GLY A 99 5.16 -24.04 -7.20
C GLY A 99 5.87 -24.30 -5.90
N PHE A 100 5.94 -25.58 -5.58
CA PHE A 100 6.65 -26.06 -4.39
C PHE A 100 7.62 -27.16 -4.84
N TYR A 101 8.75 -27.24 -4.16
CA TYR A 101 9.72 -28.31 -4.35
C TYR A 101 10.14 -28.90 -3.01
N GLU A 102 10.57 -30.14 -3.04
CA GLU A 102 11.10 -30.80 -1.87
C GLU A 102 12.58 -30.40 -1.67
N MET A 103 12.85 -29.70 -0.58
CA MET A 103 14.21 -29.32 -0.21
C MET A 103 14.89 -30.48 0.52
N LEU A 104 15.75 -31.19 -0.18
CA LEU A 104 16.52 -32.30 0.39
C LEU A 104 17.62 -31.74 1.30
N ASN A 105 17.63 -32.16 2.55
CA ASN A 105 18.66 -31.79 3.50
C ASN A 105 19.73 -32.88 3.54
N PHE A 106 20.91 -32.61 2.96
CA PHE A 106 22.04 -33.53 2.91
C PHE A 106 22.96 -33.48 4.14
N SER A 107 22.62 -32.68 5.16
CA SER A 107 23.47 -32.51 6.34
C SER A 107 23.54 -33.76 7.24
N ASN A 108 22.65 -34.71 7.06
CA ASN A 108 22.62 -36.00 7.79
C ASN A 108 22.60 -37.18 6.81
N MET A 109 23.74 -37.54 6.26
CA MET A 109 23.86 -38.66 5.31
C MET A 109 23.59 -40.06 5.94
N SER A 110 23.30 -40.15 7.24
CA SER A 110 22.99 -41.39 7.91
C SER A 110 21.51 -41.83 7.83
N SER A 111 20.63 -40.94 7.39
CA SER A 111 19.22 -41.26 7.18
C SER A 111 18.91 -41.46 5.69
N SER A 112 18.17 -42.52 5.40
CA SER A 112 17.69 -42.82 4.06
C SER A 112 16.71 -41.72 3.63
N TYR A 113 17.08 -40.84 2.69
CA TYR A 113 16.16 -39.85 2.14
C TYR A 113 14.99 -40.47 1.34
N ALA A 114 15.02 -41.77 1.11
CA ALA A 114 13.88 -42.52 0.56
C ALA A 114 12.70 -42.64 1.51
N THR A 115 12.92 -42.40 2.82
CA THR A 115 11.92 -42.57 3.88
C THR A 115 11.63 -41.30 4.67
N GLN A 116 12.37 -40.21 4.46
CA GLN A 116 12.16 -38.92 5.11
C GLN A 116 11.73 -37.88 4.05
N ASN A 117 10.53 -37.32 4.25
CA ASN A 117 10.10 -36.20 3.44
C ASN A 117 10.97 -34.99 3.75
N GLY A 118 11.48 -34.33 2.73
CA GLY A 118 12.19 -33.06 2.85
C GLY A 118 11.25 -31.94 3.31
N THR A 119 11.82 -30.82 3.73
CA THR A 119 11.06 -29.60 3.97
C THR A 119 10.55 -29.01 2.64
N LEU A 120 9.32 -28.54 2.65
CA LEU A 120 8.74 -27.91 1.46
C LEU A 120 9.41 -26.55 1.20
N GLY A 121 10.04 -26.40 0.07
CA GLY A 121 10.54 -25.11 -0.43
C GLY A 121 9.53 -24.46 -1.36
N ILE A 122 9.49 -23.14 -1.40
CA ILE A 122 8.64 -22.37 -2.27
C ILE A 122 9.44 -21.99 -3.53
N LEU A 123 8.89 -22.31 -4.70
CA LEU A 123 9.38 -21.81 -5.96
C LEU A 123 8.60 -20.54 -6.30
N TYR A 124 9.26 -19.40 -6.24
CA TYR A 124 8.67 -18.14 -6.65
C TYR A 124 8.68 -18.02 -8.18
N GLY A 125 7.62 -17.42 -8.72
CA GLY A 125 7.54 -16.99 -10.12
C GLY A 125 8.42 -15.79 -10.41
N SER A 126 8.15 -15.12 -11.51
CA SER A 126 8.79 -13.85 -11.82
C SER A 126 8.52 -12.82 -10.72
N TYR A 127 9.48 -11.94 -10.49
CA TYR A 127 9.38 -10.91 -9.46
C TYR A 127 8.18 -10.00 -9.71
N ASP A 128 7.27 -9.91 -8.71
CA ASP A 128 6.22 -8.90 -8.60
C ASP A 128 5.26 -8.80 -9.80
N GLU A 129 4.98 -9.93 -10.50
CA GLU A 129 3.98 -10.01 -11.56
C GLU A 129 2.54 -9.97 -11.03
N GLY A 130 2.31 -10.47 -9.83
CA GLY A 130 1.00 -10.40 -9.15
C GLY A 130 0.70 -8.99 -8.66
N ARG A 131 -0.59 -8.62 -8.62
CA ARG A 131 -1.03 -7.39 -7.96
C ARG A 131 -2.15 -7.68 -6.99
N LEU A 132 -2.04 -7.10 -5.80
CA LEU A 132 -3.09 -7.11 -4.80
C LEU A 132 -4.36 -6.42 -5.34
N PRO A 133 -5.53 -6.72 -4.78
CA PRO A 133 -6.72 -5.92 -5.01
C PRO A 133 -6.48 -4.43 -4.70
N TYR A 134 -7.23 -3.58 -5.36
CA TYR A 134 -7.16 -2.15 -5.11
C TYR A 134 -7.62 -1.81 -3.67
N TYR A 135 -7.00 -0.79 -3.12
CA TYR A 135 -7.42 -0.16 -1.89
C TYR A 135 -8.52 0.86 -2.17
N SER A 136 -9.61 0.84 -1.40
CA SER A 136 -10.65 1.87 -1.46
C SER A 136 -11.23 2.09 -0.09
N ARG A 137 -11.31 3.36 0.33
CA ARG A 137 -11.89 3.73 1.63
C ARG A 137 -12.64 5.05 1.51
N LEU A 138 -13.89 5.03 1.92
CA LEU A 138 -14.75 6.20 2.03
C LEU A 138 -15.10 6.42 3.50
N ASP A 139 -14.75 7.57 4.00
CA ASP A 139 -15.13 8.04 5.34
C ASP A 139 -16.00 9.28 5.18
N PHE A 140 -17.01 9.42 6.00
CA PHE A 140 -17.77 10.65 6.09
C PHE A 140 -18.12 11.02 7.52
N ASN A 141 -18.29 12.30 7.73
CA ASN A 141 -18.55 12.89 9.03
C ASN A 141 -19.62 13.98 8.88
N ILE A 142 -20.65 13.96 9.70
CA ILE A 142 -21.69 14.98 9.74
C ILE A 142 -21.63 15.68 11.10
N ILE A 143 -21.46 16.97 11.05
CA ILE A 143 -21.39 17.83 12.24
C ILE A 143 -22.62 18.73 12.28
N LYS A 144 -23.24 18.83 13.44
CA LYS A 144 -24.31 19.77 13.72
C LYS A 144 -23.98 20.66 14.90
N VAL A 145 -23.95 21.96 14.67
CA VAL A 145 -23.76 22.96 15.73
C VAL A 145 -25.12 23.53 16.15
N PHE A 146 -25.40 23.43 17.45
CA PHE A 146 -26.56 24.04 18.09
C PHE A 146 -26.11 25.24 18.91
N ASN A 147 -26.71 26.41 18.68
CA ASN A 147 -26.48 27.59 19.49
C ASN A 147 -27.53 27.62 20.62
N LEU A 148 -27.08 27.42 21.85
CA LEU A 148 -27.97 27.33 23.04
C LEU A 148 -28.22 28.68 23.71
N GLY A 149 -27.70 29.76 23.14
CA GLY A 149 -27.83 31.12 23.65
C GLY A 149 -26.56 31.59 24.40
N GLY A 150 -26.35 32.91 24.43
CA GLY A 150 -25.15 33.50 24.99
C GLY A 150 -23.90 33.04 24.23
N THR A 151 -22.90 32.58 24.97
CA THR A 151 -21.62 32.04 24.42
C THR A 151 -21.60 30.51 24.25
N MET A 152 -22.70 29.82 24.66
CA MET A 152 -22.75 28.36 24.66
C MET A 152 -23.12 27.80 23.30
N LYS A 153 -22.33 26.83 22.86
CA LYS A 153 -22.56 26.01 21.65
C LYS A 153 -22.45 24.55 22.01
N LEU A 154 -23.34 23.75 21.43
CA LEU A 154 -23.29 22.29 21.48
C LEU A 154 -22.99 21.79 20.07
N GLU A 155 -22.02 20.92 19.94
CA GLU A 155 -21.66 20.26 18.71
C GLU A 155 -21.97 18.76 18.80
N ALA A 156 -22.76 18.28 17.85
CA ALA A 156 -23.01 16.85 17.69
C ALA A 156 -22.30 16.39 16.42
N ASN A 157 -21.56 15.30 16.55
CA ASN A 157 -20.73 14.72 15.49
C ASN A 157 -21.13 13.26 15.28
N PHE A 158 -21.36 12.89 14.02
CA PHE A 158 -21.62 11.53 13.59
C PHE A 158 -20.65 11.14 12.48
N SER A 159 -19.80 10.17 12.76
CA SER A 159 -18.75 9.70 11.83
C SER A 159 -18.99 8.26 11.44
N VAL A 160 -18.79 7.98 10.14
CA VAL A 160 -18.74 6.63 9.59
C VAL A 160 -17.42 6.47 8.85
N THR A 161 -16.67 5.46 9.21
CA THR A 161 -15.42 5.10 8.55
C THR A 161 -15.62 3.84 7.72
N ASN A 162 -14.91 3.77 6.58
CA ASN A 162 -15.02 2.66 5.63
C ASN A 162 -16.48 2.37 5.22
N ALA A 163 -17.22 3.41 4.83
CA ALA A 163 -18.64 3.31 4.48
C ALA A 163 -18.92 2.35 3.32
N LEU A 164 -17.91 2.05 2.49
CA LEU A 164 -18.00 1.07 1.40
C LEU A 164 -17.85 -0.37 1.89
N ASN A 165 -17.49 -0.58 3.16
CA ASN A 165 -17.18 -1.89 3.74
C ASN A 165 -16.15 -2.68 2.90
N GLN A 166 -15.20 -1.98 2.27
CA GLN A 166 -14.16 -2.61 1.48
C GLN A 166 -13.14 -3.30 2.38
N GLN A 167 -12.89 -4.57 2.13
CA GLN A 167 -11.82 -5.30 2.77
C GLN A 167 -10.50 -4.95 2.07
N ASN A 168 -9.72 -4.09 2.71
CA ASN A 168 -8.45 -3.62 2.16
C ASN A 168 -7.33 -4.54 2.62
N ILE A 169 -6.62 -5.12 1.65
CA ILE A 169 -5.49 -6.03 1.88
C ILE A 169 -4.21 -5.24 1.65
N PHE A 170 -3.30 -5.25 2.62
CA PHE A 170 -2.02 -4.55 2.53
C PHE A 170 -0.83 -5.49 2.31
N TYR A 171 -0.92 -6.73 2.79
CA TYR A 171 0.11 -7.78 2.63
C TYR A 171 -0.51 -9.17 2.67
N PHE A 172 0.28 -10.13 2.20
CA PHE A 172 0.09 -11.56 2.35
C PHE A 172 1.08 -12.14 3.34
#